data_00838d83c3e07c75b87c868ec86b2a09
#
_entry.id   00838d83c3e07c75b87c868ec86b2a09
#
_cell.length_a   1.000
_cell.length_b   1.000
_cell.length_c   1.000
_cell.angle_alpha   90.00
_cell.angle_beta   90.00
_cell.angle_gamma   90.00
#
_symmetry.space_group_name_H-M   'P 1'
#
loop_
_entity.id
_entity.type
_entity.pdbx_description
1 polymer ?
#
loop_
_entity_poly.entity_id
_entity_poly.type
_entity_poly.pdbx_seq_one_letter_code
_entity_poly.pdbx_strand_id
1 'polypeptide(L)'
;MMFTGIVQGVAELVAIEESASFRTHVIRMPSREWGEGLALGASVAHNGCCLTVTRIAGDLVSFDLMQETLRLTNLGKLQVGDKVNVERAARFGDEIGGHAMSGHIIGMAEVTSVIDTPNNRQVWYRLAPELMKYVLTKGYIGIDGISLTIGEVREREFCVHLIPETLARTNLGWVKAGWQTNIEIDPQTQAIVDTVERVLAARGGN
;
A
#
# COMPACT_ATOMS: atom_id res chain seq x y z
N MET A 1 2.02 15.74 -0.05
CA MET A 1 1.75 14.70 -1.06
C MET A 1 0.67 13.80 -0.49
N MET A 2 -0.28 13.36 -1.30
CA MET A 2 -1.45 12.58 -0.84
C MET A 2 -1.86 11.58 -1.91
N PHE A 3 -2.27 10.39 -1.51
CA PHE A 3 -2.95 9.39 -2.31
C PHE A 3 -4.37 9.18 -1.75
N THR A 4 -5.24 8.57 -2.54
CA THR A 4 -6.65 8.35 -2.15
C THR A 4 -6.92 6.92 -1.71
N GLY A 5 -6.01 6.00 -2.03
CA GLY A 5 -6.21 4.57 -1.84
C GLY A 5 -7.14 3.93 -2.87
N ILE A 6 -7.39 4.64 -3.97
CA ILE A 6 -8.09 4.11 -5.14
C ILE A 6 -7.07 3.75 -6.21
N VAL A 7 -6.78 2.46 -6.30
CA VAL A 7 -5.83 1.95 -7.31
C VAL A 7 -6.30 2.28 -8.71
N GLN A 8 -5.44 2.92 -9.48
CA GLN A 8 -5.75 3.38 -10.84
C GLN A 8 -5.39 2.34 -11.91
N GLY A 9 -4.65 1.30 -11.53
CA GLY A 9 -4.28 0.20 -12.40
C GLY A 9 -3.24 -0.72 -11.78
N VAL A 10 -2.94 -1.79 -12.51
CA VAL A 10 -1.88 -2.73 -12.15
C VAL A 10 -0.79 -2.65 -13.21
N ALA A 11 0.43 -2.33 -12.79
CA ALA A 11 1.61 -2.22 -13.64
C ALA A 11 2.50 -3.46 -13.52
N GLU A 12 3.23 -3.78 -14.58
CA GLU A 12 4.16 -4.91 -14.62
C GLU A 12 5.60 -4.42 -14.36
N LEU A 13 6.32 -5.08 -13.45
CA LEU A 13 7.74 -4.88 -13.24
C LEU A 13 8.52 -5.56 -14.37
N VAL A 14 9.08 -4.77 -15.30
CA VAL A 14 9.73 -5.29 -16.52
C VAL A 14 11.25 -5.37 -16.41
N ALA A 15 11.87 -4.61 -15.50
CA ALA A 15 13.29 -4.71 -15.22
C ALA A 15 13.62 -4.29 -13.79
N ILE A 16 14.71 -4.84 -13.27
CA ILE A 16 15.34 -4.48 -12.00
C ILE A 16 16.79 -4.15 -12.30
N GLU A 17 17.23 -2.95 -11.95
CA GLU A 17 18.63 -2.52 -12.07
C GLU A 17 19.21 -2.40 -10.66
N GLU A 18 20.23 -3.21 -10.32
CA GLU A 18 20.85 -3.21 -8.99
C GLU A 18 21.97 -2.15 -8.94
N SER A 19 22.02 -1.40 -7.86
CA SER A 19 23.09 -0.47 -7.52
C SER A 19 23.60 -0.73 -6.10
N ALA A 20 24.76 -0.19 -5.73
CA ALA A 20 25.37 -0.44 -4.43
C ALA A 20 24.48 0.00 -3.24
N SER A 21 23.67 1.05 -3.40
CA SER A 21 22.89 1.67 -2.33
C SER A 21 21.37 1.72 -2.57
N PHE A 22 20.92 1.34 -3.75
CA PHE A 22 19.50 1.32 -4.10
C PHE A 22 19.25 0.33 -5.24
N ARG A 23 17.98 0.05 -5.48
CA ARG A 23 17.49 -0.76 -6.60
C ARG A 23 16.56 0.10 -7.44
N THR A 24 16.73 0.09 -8.78
CA THR A 24 15.77 0.75 -9.67
C THR A 24 14.78 -0.27 -10.19
N HIS A 25 13.50 -0.03 -9.98
CA HIS A 25 12.41 -0.75 -10.62
C HIS A 25 11.98 -0.01 -11.89
N VAL A 26 11.91 -0.73 -13.01
CA VAL A 26 11.32 -0.25 -14.26
C VAL A 26 9.97 -0.93 -14.42
N ILE A 27 8.89 -0.14 -14.43
CA ILE A 27 7.55 -0.68 -14.62
C ILE A 27 6.96 -0.23 -15.95
N ARG A 28 6.16 -1.10 -16.55
CA ARG A 28 5.29 -0.75 -17.67
C ARG A 28 3.98 -0.22 -17.13
N MET A 29 3.61 1.02 -17.53
CA MET A 29 2.37 1.65 -17.13
C MET A 29 1.15 0.82 -17.58
N PRO A 30 0.03 0.87 -16.84
CA PRO A 30 -1.20 0.13 -17.17
C PRO A 30 -1.76 0.45 -18.55
N SER A 31 -1.63 1.70 -18.99
CA SER A 31 -1.94 2.14 -20.35
C SER A 31 -1.13 3.38 -20.70
N ARG A 32 -1.14 3.76 -21.98
CA ARG A 32 -0.44 4.97 -22.45
C ARG A 32 -1.06 6.24 -21.85
N GLU A 33 -2.39 6.31 -21.79
CA GLU A 33 -3.12 7.46 -21.23
C GLU A 33 -2.82 7.64 -19.73
N TRP A 34 -2.56 6.54 -19.01
CA TRP A 34 -2.19 6.61 -17.61
C TRP A 34 -0.89 7.39 -17.38
N GLY A 35 0.05 7.29 -18.31
CA GLY A 35 1.33 8.00 -18.28
C GLY A 35 1.25 9.45 -18.75
N GLU A 36 0.15 9.91 -19.36
CA GLU A 36 0.04 11.26 -19.88
C GLU A 36 0.19 12.32 -18.78
N GLY A 37 1.07 13.32 -19.06
CA GLY A 37 1.37 14.37 -18.09
C GLY A 37 2.12 13.91 -16.84
N LEU A 38 2.62 12.68 -16.80
CA LEU A 38 3.56 12.25 -15.76
C LEU A 38 4.91 12.91 -16.00
N ALA A 39 5.52 13.48 -14.96
CA ALA A 39 6.79 14.19 -15.07
C ALA A 39 7.86 13.55 -14.17
N LEU A 40 9.13 13.82 -14.47
CA LEU A 40 10.23 13.50 -13.55
C LEU A 40 9.99 14.18 -12.21
N GLY A 41 10.27 13.48 -11.12
CA GLY A 41 10.01 13.97 -9.77
C GLY A 41 8.55 13.80 -9.31
N ALA A 42 7.63 13.38 -10.17
CA ALA A 42 6.27 13.07 -9.75
C ALA A 42 6.24 11.86 -8.81
N SER A 43 5.21 11.80 -7.96
CA SER A 43 5.01 10.70 -7.03
C SER A 43 3.97 9.72 -7.55
N VAL A 44 4.32 8.44 -7.46
CA VAL A 44 3.45 7.30 -7.79
C VAL A 44 3.56 6.28 -6.66
N ALA A 45 2.43 5.82 -6.16
CA ALA A 45 2.39 4.73 -5.19
C ALA A 45 2.54 3.38 -5.93
N HIS A 46 3.43 2.52 -5.44
CA HIS A 46 3.58 1.12 -5.85
C HIS A 46 3.23 0.22 -4.67
N ASN A 47 2.18 -0.59 -4.80
CA ASN A 47 1.63 -1.32 -3.66
C ASN A 47 1.54 -0.42 -2.41
N GLY A 48 1.07 0.82 -2.60
CA GLY A 48 0.93 1.82 -1.56
C GLY A 48 2.21 2.58 -1.16
N CYS A 49 3.39 2.09 -1.54
CA CYS A 49 4.65 2.78 -1.24
C CYS A 49 4.87 3.95 -2.20
N CYS A 50 4.99 5.16 -1.66
CA CYS A 50 5.28 6.34 -2.44
C CYS A 50 6.70 6.31 -3.01
N LEU A 51 6.81 6.34 -4.34
CA LEU A 51 8.07 6.40 -5.07
C LEU A 51 8.11 7.59 -6.00
N THR A 52 9.32 8.06 -6.29
CA THR A 52 9.55 9.21 -7.18
C THR A 52 9.95 8.73 -8.56
N VAL A 53 9.33 9.30 -9.60
CA VAL A 53 9.69 9.06 -11.01
C VAL A 53 11.10 9.59 -11.28
N THR A 54 12.02 8.72 -11.68
CA THR A 54 13.42 9.07 -11.99
C THR A 54 13.73 9.04 -13.48
N ARG A 55 13.00 8.25 -14.28
CA ARG A 55 13.16 8.18 -15.75
C ARG A 55 11.83 7.81 -16.41
N ILE A 56 11.57 8.37 -17.58
CA ILE A 56 10.41 8.05 -18.42
C ILE A 56 10.92 7.73 -19.83
N ALA A 57 10.55 6.56 -20.36
CA ALA A 57 10.92 6.12 -21.70
C ALA A 57 9.69 5.44 -22.36
N GLY A 58 8.86 6.22 -23.03
CA GLY A 58 7.61 5.76 -23.61
C GLY A 58 6.61 5.35 -22.53
N ASP A 59 6.22 4.06 -22.51
CA ASP A 59 5.34 3.45 -21.51
C ASP A 59 6.10 2.89 -20.30
N LEU A 60 7.43 3.00 -20.29
CA LEU A 60 8.27 2.53 -19.18
C LEU A 60 8.66 3.69 -18.28
N VAL A 61 8.49 3.48 -16.99
CA VAL A 61 8.84 4.45 -15.96
C VAL A 61 9.71 3.80 -14.88
N SER A 62 10.78 4.51 -14.49
CA SER A 62 11.74 4.00 -13.49
C SER A 62 11.59 4.74 -12.17
N PHE A 63 11.87 3.99 -11.10
CA PHE A 63 11.79 4.44 -9.71
C PHE A 63 12.95 3.87 -8.92
N ASP A 64 13.59 4.69 -8.11
CA ASP A 64 14.70 4.27 -7.27
C ASP A 64 14.20 3.96 -5.85
N LEU A 65 14.49 2.75 -5.38
CA LEU A 65 14.07 2.25 -4.07
C LEU A 65 15.31 2.14 -3.17
N MET A 66 15.34 2.94 -2.12
CA MET A 66 16.40 2.89 -1.12
C MET A 66 16.33 1.59 -0.31
N GLN A 67 17.44 1.18 0.31
CA GLN A 67 17.53 -0.06 1.10
C GLN A 67 16.45 -0.17 2.16
N GLU A 68 16.11 0.93 2.82
CA GLU A 68 15.03 0.95 3.83
C GLU A 68 13.66 0.63 3.22
N THR A 69 13.36 1.18 2.04
CA THR A 69 12.13 0.86 1.30
C THR A 69 12.08 -0.62 0.94
N LEU A 70 13.18 -1.18 0.44
CA LEU A 70 13.28 -2.60 0.08
C LEU A 70 13.10 -3.52 1.30
N ARG A 71 13.58 -3.10 2.45
CA ARG A 71 13.49 -3.84 3.72
C ARG A 71 12.07 -3.84 4.31
N LEU A 72 11.41 -2.68 4.29
CA LEU A 72 10.11 -2.47 4.94
C LEU A 72 8.91 -2.90 4.10
N THR A 73 9.09 -3.03 2.78
CA THR A 73 7.99 -3.27 1.85
C THR A 73 8.13 -4.59 1.10
N ASN A 74 7.01 -5.08 0.56
CA ASN A 74 7.03 -6.25 -0.33
C ASN A 74 7.76 -5.98 -1.66
N LEU A 75 8.05 -4.72 -1.98
CA LEU A 75 8.77 -4.34 -3.21
C LEU A 75 10.18 -4.94 -3.28
N GLY A 76 10.83 -5.15 -2.11
CA GLY A 76 12.15 -5.78 -2.05
C GLY A 76 12.16 -7.27 -2.47
N LYS A 77 10.99 -7.92 -2.51
CA LYS A 77 10.82 -9.34 -2.87
C LYS A 77 10.35 -9.55 -4.30
N LEU A 78 9.97 -8.50 -4.99
CA LEU A 78 9.46 -8.57 -6.36
C LEU A 78 10.53 -9.01 -7.35
N GLN A 79 10.08 -9.72 -8.37
CA GLN A 79 10.86 -10.19 -9.50
C GLN A 79 10.30 -9.62 -10.81
N VAL A 80 11.10 -9.64 -11.86
CA VAL A 80 10.64 -9.27 -13.20
C VAL A 80 9.45 -10.15 -13.61
N GLY A 81 8.39 -9.53 -14.08
CA GLY A 81 7.10 -10.16 -14.40
C GLY A 81 6.04 -10.01 -13.29
N ASP A 82 6.45 -9.65 -12.07
CA ASP A 82 5.50 -9.37 -11.00
C ASP A 82 4.71 -8.09 -11.28
N LYS A 83 3.53 -8.01 -10.65
CA LYS A 83 2.58 -6.93 -10.83
C LYS A 83 2.42 -6.14 -9.55
N VAL A 84 2.31 -4.82 -9.69
CA VAL A 84 2.10 -3.87 -8.59
C VAL A 84 0.87 -3.01 -8.82
N ASN A 85 0.12 -2.74 -7.77
CA ASN A 85 -0.90 -1.70 -7.80
C ASN A 85 -0.23 -0.34 -7.97
N VAL A 86 -0.78 0.52 -8.82
CA VAL A 86 -0.27 1.88 -9.01
C VAL A 86 -1.37 2.92 -8.84
N GLU A 87 -0.99 4.03 -8.21
CA GLU A 87 -1.81 5.22 -8.07
C GLU A 87 -0.91 6.46 -8.19
N ARG A 88 -1.32 7.47 -8.98
CA ARG A 88 -0.64 8.78 -9.04
C ARG A 88 -1.05 9.62 -7.84
N ALA A 89 -0.14 10.47 -7.38
CA ALA A 89 -0.47 11.44 -6.34
C ALA A 89 -1.68 12.30 -6.73
N ALA A 90 -2.61 12.45 -5.79
CA ALA A 90 -3.81 13.25 -5.96
C ALA A 90 -3.47 14.74 -6.13
N ARG A 91 -4.28 15.44 -6.91
CA ARG A 91 -4.23 16.89 -7.12
C ARG A 91 -5.26 17.58 -6.25
N PHE A 92 -5.10 18.87 -6.04
CA PHE A 92 -6.14 19.67 -5.41
C PHE A 92 -7.40 19.69 -6.30
N GLY A 93 -8.53 19.29 -5.72
CA GLY A 93 -9.81 19.20 -6.42
C GLY A 93 -10.16 17.80 -6.91
N ASP A 94 -9.24 16.82 -6.80
CA ASP A 94 -9.56 15.43 -7.09
C ASP A 94 -10.53 14.86 -6.04
N GLU A 95 -11.35 13.90 -6.44
CA GLU A 95 -12.26 13.17 -5.57
C GLU A 95 -11.49 12.19 -4.69
N ILE A 96 -11.73 12.23 -3.37
CA ILE A 96 -11.13 11.29 -2.42
C ILE A 96 -12.11 10.14 -2.17
N GLY A 97 -12.08 9.12 -3.03
CA GLY A 97 -12.98 7.98 -2.95
C GLY A 97 -12.67 6.97 -1.84
N GLY A 98 -11.45 7.01 -1.27
CA GLY A 98 -11.00 6.17 -0.16
C GLY A 98 -10.78 6.98 1.12
N HIS A 99 -9.54 7.01 1.61
CA HIS A 99 -9.11 7.90 2.70
C HIS A 99 -7.77 8.57 2.34
N ALA A 100 -7.39 9.61 3.08
CA ALA A 100 -6.13 10.31 2.84
C ALA A 100 -4.95 9.41 3.23
N MET A 101 -4.14 9.02 2.25
CA MET A 101 -2.95 8.18 2.42
C MET A 101 -1.69 8.96 2.07
N SER A 102 -0.61 8.67 2.78
CA SER A 102 0.69 9.32 2.58
C SER A 102 1.61 8.55 1.64
N GLY A 103 1.39 7.25 1.48
CA GLY A 103 2.30 6.33 0.81
C GLY A 103 3.48 5.91 1.68
N HIS A 104 3.39 6.08 3.00
CA HIS A 104 4.41 5.68 3.97
C HIS A 104 4.07 4.33 4.59
N ILE A 105 4.69 3.30 4.06
CA ILE A 105 4.49 1.93 4.55
C ILE A 105 5.17 1.77 5.90
N ILE A 106 4.42 1.29 6.89
CA ILE A 106 4.94 1.06 8.26
C ILE A 106 5.50 -0.36 8.43
N GLY A 107 5.12 -1.28 7.57
CA GLY A 107 5.53 -2.68 7.58
C GLY A 107 4.67 -3.53 6.68
N MET A 108 4.76 -4.84 6.85
CA MET A 108 3.99 -5.80 6.06
C MET A 108 3.08 -6.64 6.96
N ALA A 109 1.93 -7.05 6.42
CA ALA A 109 1.07 -8.06 7.02
C ALA A 109 1.09 -9.34 6.17
N GLU A 110 1.00 -10.48 6.84
CA GLU A 110 0.88 -11.79 6.21
C GLU A 110 -0.60 -12.15 6.03
N VAL A 111 -0.99 -12.56 4.84
CA VAL A 111 -2.31 -13.15 4.58
C VAL A 111 -2.36 -14.52 5.25
N THR A 112 -3.22 -14.69 6.25
CA THR A 112 -3.36 -15.97 7.00
C THR A 112 -4.47 -16.86 6.43
N SER A 113 -5.53 -16.27 5.92
CA SER A 113 -6.59 -17.01 5.23
C SER A 113 -7.35 -16.15 4.23
N VAL A 114 -7.92 -16.81 3.23
CA VAL A 114 -8.80 -16.24 2.23
C VAL A 114 -10.07 -17.08 2.20
N ILE A 115 -11.23 -16.44 2.36
CA ILE A 115 -12.54 -17.08 2.37
C ILE A 115 -13.38 -16.46 1.26
N ASP A 116 -13.62 -17.23 0.20
CA ASP A 116 -14.45 -16.80 -0.92
C ASP A 116 -15.91 -17.14 -0.69
N THR A 117 -16.78 -16.18 -0.97
CA THR A 117 -18.24 -16.36 -1.05
C THR A 117 -18.75 -15.76 -2.36
N PRO A 118 -19.99 -16.01 -2.81
CA PRO A 118 -20.44 -15.65 -4.17
C PRO A 118 -20.19 -14.20 -4.60
N ASN A 119 -20.19 -13.22 -3.68
CA ASN A 119 -20.02 -11.80 -4.00
C ASN A 119 -19.04 -11.09 -3.06
N ASN A 120 -18.22 -11.84 -2.32
CA ASN A 120 -17.30 -11.25 -1.37
C ASN A 120 -16.10 -12.19 -1.17
N ARG A 121 -14.93 -11.61 -1.03
CA ARG A 121 -13.73 -12.29 -0.55
C ARG A 121 -13.37 -11.68 0.79
N GLN A 122 -13.36 -12.49 1.85
CA GLN A 122 -12.83 -12.09 3.15
C GLN A 122 -11.36 -12.52 3.21
N VAL A 123 -10.49 -11.57 3.53
CA VAL A 123 -9.06 -11.83 3.67
C VAL A 123 -8.64 -11.48 5.09
N TRP A 124 -7.99 -12.42 5.76
CA TRP A 124 -7.41 -12.26 7.08
C TRP A 124 -5.93 -11.96 7.00
N TYR A 125 -5.49 -11.02 7.79
CA TYR A 125 -4.12 -10.54 7.84
C TYR A 125 -3.58 -10.63 9.25
N ARG A 126 -2.35 -11.16 9.39
CA ARG A 126 -1.56 -11.10 10.62
C ARG A 126 -0.63 -9.91 10.56
N LEU A 127 -0.68 -9.07 11.58
CA LEU A 127 0.14 -7.89 11.70
C LEU A 127 1.04 -7.99 12.94
N ALA A 128 2.15 -7.26 12.96
CA ALA A 128 3.02 -7.15 14.12
C ALA A 128 2.23 -6.62 15.33
N PRO A 129 2.39 -7.22 16.53
CA PRO A 129 1.58 -6.88 17.70
C PRO A 129 1.57 -5.40 18.07
N GLU A 130 2.72 -4.72 17.89
CA GLU A 130 2.90 -3.30 18.18
C GLU A 130 2.09 -2.39 17.25
N LEU A 131 1.68 -2.88 16.08
CA LEU A 131 0.86 -2.15 15.12
C LEU A 131 -0.65 -2.38 15.32
N MET A 132 -1.03 -3.42 16.04
CA MET A 132 -2.45 -3.76 16.25
C MET A 132 -3.22 -2.68 17.01
N LYS A 133 -2.55 -1.83 17.80
CA LYS A 133 -3.19 -0.69 18.49
C LYS A 133 -3.82 0.34 17.55
N TYR A 134 -3.42 0.38 16.29
CA TYR A 134 -3.98 1.26 15.26
C TYR A 134 -5.10 0.59 14.45
N VAL A 135 -5.33 -0.70 14.64
CA VAL A 135 -6.30 -1.48 13.87
C VAL A 135 -7.64 -1.49 14.60
N LEU A 136 -8.55 -0.62 14.18
CA LEU A 136 -9.85 -0.44 14.81
C LEU A 136 -10.96 -0.95 13.89
N THR A 137 -11.88 -1.75 14.41
CA THR A 137 -13.06 -2.22 13.65
C THR A 137 -13.81 -1.02 13.06
N LYS A 138 -14.11 -1.07 11.75
CA LYS A 138 -14.70 0.00 10.96
C LYS A 138 -13.81 1.22 10.71
N GLY A 139 -12.56 1.20 11.17
CA GLY A 139 -11.54 2.17 10.77
C GLY A 139 -11.01 1.90 9.36
N TYR A 140 -10.14 2.77 8.87
CA TYR A 140 -9.46 2.62 7.59
C TYR A 140 -8.09 1.98 7.77
N ILE A 141 -7.65 1.29 6.71
CA ILE A 141 -6.30 0.76 6.57
C ILE A 141 -5.90 0.75 5.09
N GLY A 142 -4.66 1.09 4.80
CA GLY A 142 -4.06 0.91 3.47
C GLY A 142 -3.43 -0.47 3.34
N ILE A 143 -3.86 -1.28 2.37
CA ILE A 143 -3.27 -2.59 2.05
C ILE A 143 -2.83 -2.58 0.59
N ASP A 144 -1.54 -2.71 0.33
CA ASP A 144 -0.94 -2.57 -1.00
C ASP A 144 -1.48 -1.34 -1.77
N GLY A 145 -1.69 -0.22 -1.06
CA GLY A 145 -2.18 1.03 -1.62
C GLY A 145 -3.70 1.11 -1.80
N ILE A 146 -4.43 0.14 -1.32
CA ILE A 146 -5.89 0.11 -1.41
C ILE A 146 -6.47 0.58 -0.08
N SER A 147 -7.33 1.60 -0.11
CA SER A 147 -8.11 2.03 1.04
C SER A 147 -9.19 1.01 1.35
N LEU A 148 -9.12 0.40 2.52
CA LEU A 148 -10.06 -0.64 2.94
C LEU A 148 -10.64 -0.35 4.33
N THR A 149 -11.87 -0.80 4.54
CA THR A 149 -12.51 -0.78 5.85
C THR A 149 -12.14 -2.05 6.61
N ILE A 150 -11.66 -1.89 7.84
CA ILE A 150 -11.35 -2.98 8.75
C ILE A 150 -12.65 -3.66 9.20
N GLY A 151 -12.71 -4.97 9.07
CA GLY A 151 -13.80 -5.81 9.54
C GLY A 151 -13.62 -6.24 10.98
N GLU A 152 -13.62 -7.56 11.23
CA GLU A 152 -13.35 -8.15 12.54
C GLU A 152 -11.87 -8.00 12.90
N VAL A 153 -11.60 -7.71 14.19
CA VAL A 153 -10.24 -7.58 14.75
C VAL A 153 -10.09 -8.62 15.86
N ARG A 154 -8.99 -9.36 15.85
CA ARG A 154 -8.56 -10.31 16.85
C ARG A 154 -7.23 -9.88 17.45
N GLU A 155 -6.68 -10.62 18.41
CA GLU A 155 -5.45 -10.25 19.12
C GLU A 155 -4.28 -9.87 18.19
N ARG A 156 -4.08 -10.62 17.11
CA ARG A 156 -2.98 -10.42 16.14
C ARG A 156 -3.43 -10.40 14.69
N GLU A 157 -4.72 -10.43 14.46
CA GLU A 157 -5.27 -10.55 13.11
C GLU A 157 -6.45 -9.60 12.93
N PHE A 158 -6.65 -9.18 11.70
CA PHE A 158 -7.84 -8.46 11.28
C PHE A 158 -8.27 -8.95 9.90
N CYS A 159 -9.51 -8.71 9.55
CA CYS A 159 -9.97 -9.02 8.22
C CYS A 159 -10.48 -7.80 7.47
N VAL A 160 -10.51 -7.93 6.16
CA VAL A 160 -11.21 -7.01 5.24
C VAL A 160 -12.15 -7.81 4.34
N HIS A 161 -13.17 -7.13 3.82
CA HIS A 161 -14.12 -7.68 2.87
C HIS A 161 -13.95 -6.98 1.52
N LEU A 162 -13.66 -7.76 0.48
CA LEU A 162 -13.35 -7.26 -0.86
C LEU A 162 -14.53 -7.50 -1.79
N ILE A 163 -15.01 -6.41 -2.40
CA ILE A 163 -16.07 -6.46 -3.42
C ILE A 163 -15.47 -6.86 -4.78
N PRO A 164 -16.29 -7.36 -5.73
CA PRO A 164 -15.80 -7.81 -7.04
C PRO A 164 -14.98 -6.75 -7.79
N GLU A 165 -15.33 -5.48 -7.71
CA GLU A 165 -14.61 -4.38 -8.37
C GLU A 165 -13.16 -4.27 -7.84
N THR A 166 -12.97 -4.35 -6.52
CA THR A 166 -11.63 -4.33 -5.91
C THR A 166 -10.79 -5.52 -6.37
N LEU A 167 -11.39 -6.70 -6.43
CA LEU A 167 -10.71 -7.92 -6.89
C LEU A 167 -10.29 -7.83 -8.36
N ALA A 168 -11.11 -7.22 -9.20
CA ALA A 168 -10.84 -7.09 -10.62
C ALA A 168 -9.73 -6.07 -10.94
N ARG A 169 -9.62 -5.01 -10.13
CA ARG A 169 -8.73 -3.87 -10.41
C ARG A 169 -7.42 -3.87 -9.64
N THR A 170 -7.23 -4.78 -8.70
CA THR A 170 -6.07 -4.77 -7.80
C THR A 170 -5.40 -6.13 -7.68
N ASN A 171 -4.19 -6.15 -7.12
CA ASN A 171 -3.46 -7.38 -6.85
C ASN A 171 -4.15 -8.27 -5.80
N LEU A 172 -5.10 -7.76 -5.01
CA LEU A 172 -5.83 -8.55 -4.00
C LEU A 172 -6.74 -9.62 -4.61
N GLY A 173 -7.02 -9.55 -5.91
CA GLY A 173 -7.68 -10.62 -6.64
C GLY A 173 -6.89 -11.94 -6.67
N TRP A 174 -5.57 -11.90 -6.47
CA TRP A 174 -4.66 -13.05 -6.60
C TRP A 174 -4.02 -13.50 -5.29
N VAL A 175 -4.23 -12.76 -4.20
CA VAL A 175 -3.59 -13.09 -2.90
C VAL A 175 -4.01 -14.46 -2.38
N LYS A 176 -3.09 -15.13 -1.69
CA LYS A 176 -3.27 -16.44 -1.04
C LYS A 176 -2.63 -16.38 0.34
N ALA A 177 -2.95 -17.36 1.18
CA ALA A 177 -2.27 -17.55 2.47
C ALA A 177 -0.75 -17.60 2.29
N GLY A 178 -0.02 -16.94 3.18
CA GLY A 178 1.43 -16.74 3.13
C GLY A 178 1.89 -15.53 2.29
N TRP A 179 0.99 -14.88 1.54
CA TRP A 179 1.32 -13.65 0.82
C TRP A 179 1.58 -12.49 1.79
N GLN A 180 2.53 -11.62 1.46
CA GLN A 180 2.82 -10.43 2.25
C GLN A 180 2.40 -9.17 1.52
N THR A 181 1.64 -8.33 2.21
CA THR A 181 1.11 -7.06 1.71
C THR A 181 1.68 -5.89 2.50
N ASN A 182 1.92 -4.77 1.85
CA ASN A 182 2.31 -3.53 2.50
C ASN A 182 1.15 -2.96 3.31
N ILE A 183 1.45 -2.44 4.49
CA ILE A 183 0.47 -1.81 5.38
C ILE A 183 0.82 -0.34 5.59
N GLU A 184 -0.17 0.50 5.38
CA GLU A 184 -0.17 1.89 5.80
C GLU A 184 -1.29 2.08 6.83
N ILE A 185 -0.93 2.58 8.00
CA ILE A 185 -1.89 2.95 9.04
C ILE A 185 -2.51 4.31 8.67
N ASP A 186 -3.81 4.47 8.89
CA ASP A 186 -4.46 5.77 8.73
C ASP A 186 -3.75 6.84 9.57
N PRO A 187 -3.18 7.89 8.95
CA PRO A 187 -2.39 8.89 9.65
C PRO A 187 -3.14 9.61 10.78
N GLN A 188 -4.45 9.75 10.66
CA GLN A 188 -5.27 10.36 11.72
C GLN A 188 -5.38 9.44 12.93
N THR A 189 -5.67 8.17 12.71
CA THR A 189 -5.70 7.15 13.77
C THR A 189 -4.35 7.05 14.45
N GLN A 190 -3.25 7.02 13.70
CA GLN A 190 -1.90 6.96 14.26
C GLN A 190 -1.61 8.19 15.14
N ALA A 191 -1.86 9.39 14.64
CA ALA A 191 -1.61 10.63 15.39
C ALA A 191 -2.40 10.69 16.70
N ILE A 192 -3.65 10.22 16.71
CA ILE A 192 -4.49 10.18 17.91
C ILE A 192 -3.94 9.16 18.91
N VAL A 193 -3.71 7.92 18.50
CA VAL A 193 -3.24 6.84 19.39
C VAL A 193 -1.89 7.20 20.00
N ASP A 194 -0.91 7.60 19.18
CA ASP A 194 0.43 7.95 19.66
C ASP A 194 0.43 9.17 20.58
N THR A 195 -0.46 10.14 20.32
CA THR A 195 -0.59 11.31 21.19
C THR A 195 -1.17 10.93 22.56
N VAL A 196 -2.22 10.10 22.57
CA VAL A 196 -2.83 9.62 23.83
C VAL A 196 -1.82 8.81 24.65
N GLU A 197 -1.12 7.85 24.03
CA GLU A 197 -0.09 7.05 24.71
C GLU A 197 1.01 7.93 25.33
N ARG A 198 1.51 8.91 24.58
CA ARG A 198 2.54 9.84 25.05
C ARG A 198 2.07 10.68 26.24
N VAL A 199 0.81 11.17 26.19
CA VAL A 199 0.24 11.95 27.30
C VAL A 199 0.04 11.10 28.55
N LEU A 200 -0.43 9.86 28.40
CA LEU A 200 -0.61 8.92 29.52
C LEU A 200 0.73 8.54 30.15
N ALA A 201 1.74 8.24 29.33
CA ALA A 201 3.10 7.94 29.82
C ALA A 201 3.69 9.10 30.61
N ALA A 202 3.52 10.36 30.15
CA ALA A 202 3.99 11.54 30.84
C ALA A 202 3.27 11.80 32.21
N ARG A 203 2.01 11.33 32.33
CA ARG A 203 1.24 11.46 33.58
C ARG A 203 1.49 10.33 34.59
N GLY A 204 1.84 9.13 34.11
CA GLY A 204 2.13 7.94 34.92
C GLY A 204 3.53 7.92 35.55
N GLY A 205 4.40 8.86 35.19
CA GLY A 205 5.77 9.02 35.72
C GLY A 205 5.92 10.01 36.89
N ASN A 206 4.82 10.44 37.47
CA ASN A 206 4.82 11.28 38.69
C ASN A 206 4.38 10.49 39.91
#